data_39612e3b1f3020fb577fc8fa896d3abb
#
_entry.id   39612e3b1f3020fb577fc8fa896d3abb
#
_cell.length_a   1.000
_cell.length_b   1.000
_cell.length_c   1.000
_cell.angle_alpha   90.00
_cell.angle_beta   90.00
_cell.angle_gamma   90.00
#
_symmetry.space_group_name_H-M   'P 1'
#
loop_
_entity.id
_entity.type
_entity.pdbx_description
1 polymer ?
#
loop_
_entity_poly.entity_id
_entity_poly.type
_entity_poly.pdbx_seq_one_letter_code
_entity_poly.pdbx_strand_id
1 'polypeptide(L)' 'DGVCFFEIGYDLLDNIKIILKEFNLNLINVHKDFNGHSRVIEIN' A
#
# COMPACT_ATOMS: atom_id res chain seq x y z
N ASP A 1 -9.67 -13.93 -1.52
CA ASP A 1 -8.56 -14.59 -1.85
C ASP A 1 -7.90 -14.07 -3.07
N GLY A 2 -7.22 -13.17 -3.15
CA GLY A 2 -6.44 -12.64 -4.24
C GLY A 2 -5.56 -11.56 -3.70
N VAL A 3 -4.61 -11.17 -4.50
CA VAL A 3 -3.67 -10.12 -4.15
C VAL A 3 -3.76 -9.05 -5.21
N CYS A 4 -3.86 -7.81 -4.76
CA CYS A 4 -3.90 -6.66 -5.67
C CYS A 4 -2.69 -5.78 -5.42
N PHE A 5 -2.15 -5.23 -6.50
CA PHE A 5 -1.02 -4.31 -6.43
C PHE A 5 -1.48 -2.93 -6.87
N PHE A 6 -1.11 -1.91 -6.10
CA PHE A 6 -1.47 -0.53 -6.42
C PHE A 6 -0.24 0.37 -6.34
N GLU A 7 -0.08 1.22 -7.34
CA GLU A 7 0.94 2.25 -7.30
C GLU A 7 0.41 3.43 -6.50
N ILE A 8 1.24 3.98 -5.61
CA ILE A 8 0.85 5.09 -4.74
C ILE A 8 1.87 6.21 -4.81
N GLY A 9 1.43 7.42 -4.43
CA GLY A 9 2.36 8.51 -4.19
C GLY A 9 3.14 8.24 -2.93
N TYR A 10 4.41 8.62 -2.89
CA TYR A 10 5.31 8.24 -1.80
C TYR A 10 4.86 8.80 -0.44
N ASP A 11 4.10 9.88 -0.46
CA ASP A 11 3.65 10.54 0.77
C ASP A 11 2.23 10.14 1.18
N LEU A 12 1.63 9.17 0.51
CA LEU A 12 0.24 8.79 0.75
C LEU A 12 0.07 7.49 1.54
N LEU A 13 1.17 6.85 1.92
CA LEU A 13 1.09 5.53 2.55
C LEU A 13 0.27 5.54 3.83
N ASP A 14 0.46 6.55 4.70
CA ASP A 14 -0.27 6.60 5.96
C ASP A 14 -1.77 6.76 5.73
N ASN A 15 -2.16 7.60 4.78
CA ASN A 15 -3.57 7.78 4.43
C ASN A 15 -4.17 6.49 3.89
N ILE A 16 -3.42 5.77 3.08
CA ILE A 16 -3.87 4.52 2.49
C ILE A 16 -4.04 3.46 3.57
N LYS A 17 -3.14 3.40 4.54
CA LYS A 17 -3.29 2.46 5.66
C LYS A 17 -4.60 2.66 6.41
N ILE A 18 -4.99 3.92 6.61
CA ILE A 18 -6.25 4.24 7.28
C ILE A 18 -7.43 3.73 6.45
N ILE A 19 -7.40 3.98 5.15
CA ILE A 19 -8.48 3.54 4.26
C ILE A 19 -8.59 2.02 4.23
N LEU A 20 -7.47 1.33 4.12
CA LEU A 20 -7.47 -0.13 4.09
C LEU A 20 -8.07 -0.71 5.37
N LYS A 21 -7.77 -0.09 6.51
CA LYS A 21 -8.32 -0.53 7.79
C LYS A 21 -9.83 -0.37 7.82
N GLU A 22 -10.35 0.73 7.27
CA GLU A 22 -11.78 0.98 7.23
C GLU A 22 -12.53 -0.05 6.40
N PHE A 23 -11.88 -0.56 5.35
CA PHE A 23 -12.49 -1.54 4.46
C PHE A 23 -12.10 -2.98 4.82
N ASN A 24 -11.42 -3.18 5.94
CA ASN A 24 -10.98 -4.51 6.39
C ASN A 24 -10.07 -5.21 5.38
N LEU A 25 -9.27 -4.43 4.68
CA LEU A 25 -8.29 -4.98 3.75
C LEU A 25 -6.94 -5.09 4.44
N ASN A 26 -6.16 -6.06 4.04
CA ASN A 26 -4.87 -6.31 4.65
C ASN A 26 -3.73 -5.78 3.77
N LEU A 27 -2.87 -4.98 4.36
CA LEU A 27 -1.64 -4.56 3.71
C LEU A 27 -0.62 -5.68 3.90
N ILE A 28 -0.25 -6.32 2.80
CA ILE A 28 0.67 -7.45 2.84
C ILE A 28 2.11 -6.96 2.76
N ASN A 29 2.38 -6.05 1.86
CA ASN A 29 3.74 -5.62 1.60
C ASN A 29 3.77 -4.22 1.01
N VAL A 30 4.89 -3.54 1.18
CA VAL A 30 5.13 -2.23 0.59
C VAL A 30 6.45 -2.29 -0.15
N HIS A 31 6.43 -1.94 -1.42
CA HIS A 31 7.62 -1.97 -2.26
C HIS A 31 8.13 -0.55 -2.45
N LYS A 32 9.39 -0.35 -2.19
CA LYS A 32 10.03 0.97 -2.25
C LYS A 32 10.88 1.10 -3.50
N ASP A 33 11.04 2.35 -3.96
CA ASP A 33 11.96 2.63 -5.07
C ASP A 33 13.39 2.80 -4.54
N PHE A 34 14.30 3.17 -5.42
CA PHE A 34 15.71 3.34 -5.07
C PHE A 34 15.95 4.47 -4.07
N ASN A 35 15.03 5.42 -3.99
CA ASN A 35 15.13 6.53 -3.05
C ASN A 35 14.50 6.22 -1.71
N GLY A 36 13.99 5.00 -1.54
CA GLY A 36 13.33 4.60 -0.30
C GLY A 36 11.90 5.08 -0.18
N HIS A 37 11.32 5.57 -1.26
CA HIS A 37 9.92 6.01 -1.27
C HIS A 37 8.99 4.85 -1.55
N SER A 38 7.91 4.76 -0.78
CA SER A 38 6.88 3.74 -1.01
C SER A 38 6.19 4.01 -2.35
N ARG A 39 6.18 3.03 -3.24
CA ARG A 39 5.65 3.19 -4.59
C ARG A 39 4.52 2.24 -4.93
N VAL A 40 4.61 1.01 -4.45
CA VAL A 40 3.61 -0.02 -4.76
C VAL A 40 3.22 -0.70 -3.46
N ILE A 41 1.93 -0.86 -3.27
CA ILE A 41 1.43 -1.65 -2.14
C ILE A 41 0.76 -2.92 -2.65
N GLU A 42 0.84 -3.93 -1.84
CA GLU A 42 0.27 -5.24 -2.10
C GLU A 42 -0.78 -5.49 -1.02
N ILE A 43 -2.02 -5.73 -1.42
CA ILE A 43 -3.12 -5.90 -0.47
C ILE A 43 -3.96 -7.13 -0.83
N ASN A 44 -4.70 -7.60 0.13
CA ASN A 44 -5.74 -8.61 -0.13
C ASN A 44 -6.99 -8.42 0.75
#